data_00b3d1c89332a49b6527ffb3135bae8c
#
_entry.id   00b3d1c89332a49b6527ffb3135bae8c
#
_cell.length_a   1.000
_cell.length_b   1.000
_cell.length_c   1.000
_cell.angle_alpha   90.00
_cell.angle_beta   90.00
_cell.angle_gamma   90.00
#
_symmetry.space_group_name_H-M   'P 1'
#
loop_
_entity.id
_entity.type
_entity.pdbx_description
1 polymer ?
#
loop_
_entity_poly.entity_id
_entity_poly.type
_entity_poly.pdbx_seq_one_letter_code
_entity_poly.pdbx_strand_id
1 'polypeptide(L)'
;LFLMSPIRKLADTYRQLPLRNISKLILDTREGKETLAMIGIRKPSLHYYSRQIVFYETNTQEGLINLTERLKTDRRKNYQDEPNYKYKSLLIVIDDYSSQEAHWSNINHEKLGQYGIYNLWRINKKDLDEYSEFLINSGYKSSWKNRQVEKF
;
A
#
# COMPACT_ATOMS: atom_id res chain seq x y z
N LEU A 1 36.81 -14.49 -5.58
CA LEU A 1 35.69 -14.82 -4.68
C LEU A 1 35.57 -13.81 -3.56
N PHE A 2 36.67 -13.44 -2.92
CA PHE A 2 36.63 -12.44 -1.84
C PHE A 2 36.26 -11.03 -2.32
N LEU A 3 36.62 -10.68 -3.56
CA LEU A 3 36.29 -9.39 -4.14
C LEU A 3 34.82 -9.25 -4.51
N MET A 4 34.12 -10.37 -4.79
CA MET A 4 32.71 -10.35 -5.17
C MET A 4 31.77 -10.14 -3.96
N SER A 5 32.15 -10.59 -2.78
CA SER A 5 31.32 -10.50 -1.57
C SER A 5 31.00 -9.05 -1.16
N PRO A 6 31.99 -8.13 -1.09
CA PRO A 6 31.71 -6.72 -0.80
C PRO A 6 30.82 -6.04 -1.84
N ILE A 7 30.99 -6.39 -3.10
CA ILE A 7 30.18 -5.85 -4.20
C ILE A 7 28.74 -6.32 -4.06
N ARG A 8 28.48 -7.57 -3.71
CA ARG A 8 27.13 -8.09 -3.46
C ARG A 8 26.45 -7.36 -2.31
N LYS A 9 27.12 -7.19 -1.19
CA LYS A 9 26.58 -6.45 -0.04
C LYS A 9 26.22 -5.02 -0.42
N LEU A 10 27.08 -4.36 -1.19
CA LEU A 10 26.83 -3.00 -1.67
C LEU A 10 25.60 -2.96 -2.59
N ALA A 11 25.50 -3.89 -3.55
CA ALA A 11 24.36 -3.98 -4.45
C ALA A 11 23.05 -4.23 -3.70
N ASP A 12 23.05 -5.12 -2.72
CA ASP A 12 21.87 -5.40 -1.90
C ASP A 12 21.48 -4.18 -1.07
N THR A 13 22.43 -3.45 -0.51
CA THR A 13 22.19 -2.22 0.22
C THR A 13 21.54 -1.17 -0.68
N TYR A 14 22.02 -0.98 -1.90
CA TYR A 14 21.44 -0.05 -2.85
C TYR A 14 20.04 -0.44 -3.28
N ARG A 15 19.76 -1.73 -3.46
CA ARG A 15 18.42 -2.21 -3.80
C ARG A 15 17.42 -1.95 -2.67
N GLN A 16 17.85 -2.07 -1.44
CA GLN A 16 17.00 -1.93 -0.26
C GLN A 16 16.91 -0.49 0.23
N LEU A 17 17.82 0.38 -0.18
CA LEU A 17 17.86 1.75 0.31
C LEU A 17 16.59 2.54 0.01
N PRO A 18 15.99 2.50 -1.20
CA PRO A 18 14.72 3.17 -1.44
C PRO A 18 13.61 2.68 -0.53
N LEU A 19 13.54 1.37 -0.29
CA LEU A 19 12.53 0.77 0.56
C LEU A 19 12.71 1.18 2.03
N ARG A 20 13.93 1.24 2.51
CA ARG A 20 14.24 1.74 3.86
C ARG A 20 13.88 3.21 4.00
N ASN A 21 14.19 4.02 2.98
CA ASN A 21 13.89 5.44 2.98
C ASN A 21 12.38 5.70 2.97
N ILE A 22 11.62 4.96 2.16
CA ILE A 22 10.16 5.08 2.14
C ILE A 22 9.56 4.62 3.48
N SER A 23 10.08 3.58 4.09
CA SER A 23 9.66 3.09 5.40
C SER A 23 9.88 4.14 6.49
N LYS A 24 11.02 4.81 6.46
CA LYS A 24 11.32 5.92 7.38
C LYS A 24 10.36 7.08 7.18
N LEU A 25 10.08 7.45 5.93
CA LEU A 25 9.12 8.49 5.61
C LEU A 25 7.72 8.12 6.14
N ILE A 26 7.32 6.87 6.02
CA ILE A 26 6.04 6.37 6.57
C ILE A 26 5.99 6.61 8.08
N LEU A 27 7.04 6.24 8.80
CA LEU A 27 7.09 6.43 10.25
C LEU A 27 7.03 7.91 10.64
N ASP A 28 7.66 8.79 9.85
CA ASP A 28 7.71 10.22 10.12
C ASP A 28 6.39 10.94 9.76
N THR A 29 5.67 10.46 8.75
CA THR A 29 4.48 11.14 8.23
C THR A 29 3.16 10.51 8.64
N ARG A 30 3.20 9.29 9.18
CA ARG A 30 2.00 8.56 9.59
C ARG A 30 1.22 9.32 10.65
N GLU A 31 -0.05 9.51 10.42
CA GLU A 31 -0.97 10.14 11.37
C GLU A 31 -1.75 9.06 12.12
N GLY A 32 -1.46 8.93 13.43
CA GLY A 32 -2.14 7.96 14.28
C GLY A 32 -1.98 6.52 13.79
N LYS A 33 -3.11 5.83 13.57
CA LYS A 33 -3.15 4.42 13.17
C LYS A 33 -3.51 4.23 11.70
N GLU A 34 -3.00 5.09 10.82
CA GLU A 34 -3.25 4.92 9.38
C GLU A 34 -2.85 3.53 8.90
N THR A 35 -3.70 2.94 8.07
CA THR A 35 -3.42 1.65 7.42
C THR A 35 -2.37 1.84 6.34
N LEU A 36 -1.49 0.85 6.18
CA LEU A 36 -0.47 0.85 5.15
C LEU A 36 -0.76 -0.23 4.12
N ALA A 37 -0.74 0.12 2.85
CA ALA A 37 -0.89 -0.81 1.74
C ALA A 37 0.26 -0.64 0.75
N MET A 38 0.59 -1.71 0.04
CA MET A 38 1.58 -1.70 -1.03
C MET A 38 0.93 -2.23 -2.30
N ILE A 39 0.99 -1.45 -3.37
CA ILE A 39 0.28 -1.70 -4.61
C ILE A 39 1.26 -1.99 -5.73
N GLY A 40 0.98 -3.04 -6.49
CA GLY A 40 1.73 -3.42 -7.68
C GLY A 40 2.91 -4.33 -7.40
N ILE A 41 3.78 -3.94 -6.50
CA ILE A 41 4.95 -4.72 -6.11
C ILE A 41 4.75 -5.23 -4.69
N ARG A 42 5.10 -6.49 -4.46
CA ARG A 42 5.09 -7.08 -3.13
C ARG A 42 6.51 -7.17 -2.59
N LYS A 43 6.81 -6.37 -1.58
CA LYS A 43 8.10 -6.39 -0.88
C LYS A 43 7.88 -6.63 0.62
N PRO A 44 8.02 -7.87 1.10
CA PRO A 44 7.82 -8.19 2.52
C PRO A 44 8.70 -7.37 3.46
N SER A 45 9.84 -6.90 3.00
CA SER A 45 10.71 -6.04 3.79
C SER A 45 10.07 -4.71 4.18
N LEU A 46 9.04 -4.23 3.47
CA LEU A 46 8.30 -3.05 3.89
C LEU A 46 7.62 -3.27 5.25
N HIS A 47 7.01 -4.45 5.46
CA HIS A 47 6.45 -4.83 6.74
C HIS A 47 7.51 -4.78 7.85
N TYR A 48 8.69 -5.34 7.58
CA TYR A 48 9.79 -5.38 8.54
C TYR A 48 10.30 -3.98 8.90
N TYR A 49 10.58 -3.14 7.90
CA TYR A 49 11.14 -1.81 8.15
C TYR A 49 10.13 -0.82 8.71
N SER A 50 8.89 -0.89 8.29
CA SER A 50 7.82 0.00 8.78
C SER A 50 7.25 -0.43 10.13
N ARG A 51 7.51 -1.66 10.53
CA ARG A 51 6.96 -2.27 11.76
C ARG A 51 5.44 -2.25 11.79
N GLN A 52 4.81 -2.38 10.63
CA GLN A 52 3.36 -2.33 10.46
C GLN A 52 2.89 -3.48 9.60
N ILE A 53 1.64 -3.88 9.80
CA ILE A 53 0.97 -4.81 8.90
C ILE A 53 0.72 -4.07 7.59
N VAL A 54 1.13 -4.68 6.49
CA VAL A 54 1.00 -4.13 5.15
C VAL A 54 -0.01 -4.96 4.36
N PHE A 55 -1.00 -4.31 3.75
CA PHE A 55 -1.89 -4.96 2.80
C PHE A 55 -1.27 -4.90 1.41
N TYR A 56 -1.04 -6.07 0.83
CA TYR A 56 -0.48 -6.18 -0.52
C TYR A 56 -1.60 -6.44 -1.52
N GLU A 57 -1.69 -5.62 -2.54
CA GLU A 57 -2.66 -5.76 -3.61
C GLU A 57 -2.02 -5.51 -4.97
N THR A 58 -2.66 -6.06 -6.01
CA THR A 58 -2.25 -5.82 -7.39
C THR A 58 -2.65 -4.42 -7.84
N ASN A 59 -2.05 -3.95 -8.92
CA ASN A 59 -2.37 -2.64 -9.48
C ASN A 59 -3.63 -2.63 -10.36
N THR A 60 -4.34 -3.74 -10.44
CA THR A 60 -5.56 -3.86 -11.25
C THR A 60 -6.76 -3.22 -10.58
N GLN A 61 -7.84 -3.03 -11.33
CA GLN A 61 -9.12 -2.57 -10.80
C GLN A 61 -9.65 -3.52 -9.71
N GLU A 62 -9.51 -4.82 -9.94
CA GLU A 62 -9.85 -5.85 -8.97
C GLU A 62 -9.05 -5.69 -7.68
N GLY A 63 -7.76 -5.40 -7.79
CA GLY A 63 -6.89 -5.15 -6.64
C GLY A 63 -7.35 -3.95 -5.82
N LEU A 64 -7.80 -2.89 -6.47
CA LEU A 64 -8.34 -1.72 -5.78
C LEU A 64 -9.61 -2.05 -5.01
N ILE A 65 -10.53 -2.78 -5.62
CA ILE A 65 -11.77 -3.23 -4.96
C ILE A 65 -11.44 -4.16 -3.78
N ASN A 66 -10.49 -5.07 -3.97
CA ASN A 66 -10.04 -5.98 -2.92
C ASN A 66 -9.49 -5.22 -1.71
N LEU A 67 -8.68 -4.19 -1.96
CA LEU A 67 -8.15 -3.35 -0.89
C LEU A 67 -9.26 -2.67 -0.10
N THR A 68 -10.23 -2.11 -0.79
CA THR A 68 -11.38 -1.45 -0.16
C THR A 68 -12.17 -2.40 0.73
N GLU A 69 -12.46 -3.60 0.25
CA GLU A 69 -13.20 -4.60 1.03
C GLU A 69 -12.39 -5.11 2.23
N ARG A 70 -11.10 -5.31 2.06
CA ARG A 70 -10.21 -5.72 3.16
C ARG A 70 -10.17 -4.67 4.26
N LEU A 71 -10.14 -3.40 3.91
CA LEU A 71 -10.17 -2.31 4.88
C LEU A 71 -11.47 -2.29 5.67
N LYS A 72 -12.60 -2.55 5.02
CA LYS A 72 -13.92 -2.61 5.69
C LYS A 72 -14.06 -3.78 6.65
N THR A 73 -13.37 -4.88 6.37
CA THR A 73 -13.49 -6.12 7.16
C THR A 73 -12.34 -6.34 8.14
N ASP A 74 -11.39 -5.41 8.21
CA ASP A 74 -10.24 -5.54 9.09
C ASP A 74 -10.64 -5.35 10.56
N ARG A 75 -10.73 -6.48 11.28
CA ARG A 75 -11.11 -6.50 12.69
C ARG A 75 -9.93 -6.30 13.63
N ARG A 76 -8.70 -6.31 13.13
CA ARG A 76 -7.49 -6.23 13.97
C ARG A 76 -7.30 -4.87 14.62
N LYS A 77 -7.96 -3.88 14.12
CA LYS A 77 -7.88 -2.50 14.59
C LYS A 77 -9.23 -2.06 15.14
N ASN A 78 -9.87 -2.71 16.00
CA ASN A 78 -11.08 -2.31 16.75
C ASN A 78 -11.74 -0.99 16.26
N TYR A 79 -11.99 -0.91 14.96
CA TYR A 79 -12.59 0.29 14.38
C TYR A 79 -14.01 0.55 14.87
N GLN A 80 -14.63 -0.47 15.46
CA GLN A 80 -15.97 -0.39 15.99
C GLN A 80 -16.09 0.68 17.09
N ASP A 81 -15.00 0.97 17.79
CA ASP A 81 -14.95 1.95 18.86
C ASP A 81 -14.58 3.36 18.37
N GLU A 82 -14.31 3.53 17.09
CA GLU A 82 -13.95 4.81 16.51
C GLU A 82 -15.07 5.36 15.61
N PRO A 83 -15.88 6.32 16.10
CA PRO A 83 -16.99 6.87 15.33
C PRO A 83 -16.57 7.56 14.02
N ASN A 84 -15.29 7.85 13.85
CA ASN A 84 -14.74 8.58 12.71
C ASN A 84 -13.90 7.72 11.77
N TYR A 85 -14.02 6.40 11.84
CA TYR A 85 -13.26 5.49 10.99
C TYR A 85 -13.32 5.87 9.50
N LYS A 86 -14.49 6.22 9.01
CA LYS A 86 -14.74 6.59 7.61
C LYS A 86 -14.01 7.87 7.16
N TYR A 87 -13.55 8.67 8.10
CA TYR A 87 -12.82 9.92 7.79
C TYR A 87 -11.33 9.74 7.77
N LYS A 88 -10.87 8.54 8.07
CA LYS A 88 -9.44 8.30 8.14
C LYS A 88 -8.86 8.05 6.76
N SER A 89 -7.61 8.41 6.66
CA SER A 89 -6.80 8.18 5.49
C SER A 89 -6.04 6.86 5.60
N LEU A 90 -5.49 6.41 4.49
CA LEU A 90 -4.54 5.32 4.45
C LEU A 90 -3.29 5.78 3.70
N LEU A 91 -2.18 5.12 3.98
CA LEU A 91 -0.92 5.32 3.27
C LEU A 91 -0.75 4.20 2.26
N ILE A 92 -0.38 4.56 1.04
CA ILE A 92 -0.14 3.60 -0.04
C ILE A 92 1.26 3.81 -0.58
N VAL A 93 2.03 2.72 -0.63
CA VAL A 93 3.28 2.66 -1.38
C VAL A 93 2.96 2.07 -2.75
N ILE A 94 3.15 2.85 -3.78
CA ILE A 94 2.85 2.47 -5.16
C ILE A 94 4.07 2.75 -6.05
N ASP A 95 4.38 1.80 -6.93
CA ASP A 95 5.48 1.98 -7.87
C ASP A 95 5.10 2.93 -9.02
N ASP A 96 6.11 3.47 -9.70
CA ASP A 96 5.89 4.44 -10.78
C ASP A 96 5.00 3.89 -11.90
N TYR A 97 5.18 2.64 -12.28
CA TYR A 97 4.37 2.02 -13.32
C TYR A 97 2.89 1.94 -12.92
N SER A 98 2.63 1.44 -11.72
CA SER A 98 1.26 1.29 -11.21
C SER A 98 0.60 2.65 -10.94
N SER A 99 1.36 3.66 -10.57
CA SER A 99 0.83 5.00 -10.31
C SER A 99 0.27 5.69 -11.55
N GLN A 100 0.69 5.25 -12.73
CA GLN A 100 0.22 5.78 -14.01
C GLN A 100 -1.08 5.13 -14.48
N GLU A 101 -1.49 4.02 -13.87
CA GLU A 101 -2.76 3.38 -14.18
C GLU A 101 -3.92 4.33 -13.86
N ALA A 102 -4.87 4.46 -14.80
CA ALA A 102 -5.93 5.46 -14.71
C ALA A 102 -6.76 5.34 -13.42
N HIS A 103 -7.07 4.12 -13.01
CA HIS A 103 -7.85 3.88 -11.80
C HIS A 103 -7.12 4.24 -10.49
N TRP A 104 -5.79 4.27 -10.49
CA TRP A 104 -5.03 4.77 -9.35
C TRP A 104 -4.78 6.28 -9.44
N SER A 105 -4.42 6.79 -10.62
CA SER A 105 -4.12 8.20 -10.80
C SER A 105 -5.36 9.10 -10.67
N ASN A 106 -6.55 8.58 -10.97
CA ASN A 106 -7.79 9.34 -10.87
C ASN A 106 -8.34 9.44 -9.43
N ILE A 107 -7.87 8.61 -8.51
CA ILE A 107 -8.24 8.77 -7.11
C ILE A 107 -7.54 10.01 -6.54
N ASN A 108 -8.29 10.83 -5.84
CA ASN A 108 -7.72 11.98 -5.17
C ASN A 108 -6.70 11.53 -4.11
N HIS A 109 -5.47 11.96 -4.25
CA HIS A 109 -4.36 11.55 -3.40
C HIS A 109 -3.39 12.69 -3.16
N GLU A 110 -2.67 12.61 -2.04
CA GLU A 110 -1.57 13.49 -1.70
C GLU A 110 -0.26 12.71 -1.78
N LYS A 111 0.66 13.16 -2.63
CA LYS A 111 1.99 12.56 -2.71
C LYS A 111 2.87 13.11 -1.58
N LEU A 112 3.28 12.24 -0.68
CA LEU A 112 4.12 12.60 0.47
C LEU A 112 5.60 12.54 0.19
N GLY A 113 6.01 11.71 -0.78
CA GLY A 113 7.41 11.59 -1.16
C GLY A 113 7.64 10.44 -2.13
N GLN A 114 8.88 10.33 -2.58
CA GLN A 114 9.30 9.30 -3.51
C GLN A 114 10.74 8.92 -3.24
N TYR A 115 11.02 7.62 -3.24
CA TYR A 115 12.37 7.08 -3.19
C TYR A 115 12.50 5.95 -4.21
N GLY A 116 13.40 6.14 -5.19
CA GLY A 116 13.52 5.21 -6.32
C GLY A 116 12.20 5.11 -7.07
N ILE A 117 11.72 3.90 -7.26
CA ILE A 117 10.43 3.64 -7.94
C ILE A 117 9.22 3.73 -7.00
N TYR A 118 9.43 3.91 -5.70
CA TYR A 118 8.36 3.87 -4.72
C TYR A 118 7.85 5.27 -4.42
N ASN A 119 6.54 5.46 -4.56
CA ASN A 119 5.83 6.67 -4.20
C ASN A 119 5.00 6.42 -2.94
N LEU A 120 5.00 7.35 -2.02
CA LEU A 120 4.14 7.30 -0.85
C LEU A 120 2.98 8.28 -1.05
N TRP A 121 1.78 7.75 -1.04
CA TRP A 121 0.54 8.52 -1.18
C TRP A 121 -0.29 8.42 0.08
N ARG A 122 -0.98 9.50 0.42
CA ARG A 122 -2.08 9.48 1.38
C ARG A 122 -3.39 9.60 0.62
N ILE A 123 -4.30 8.69 0.87
CA ILE A 123 -5.62 8.64 0.24
C ILE A 123 -6.68 8.59 1.33
N ASN A 124 -7.74 9.36 1.20
CA ASN A 124 -8.90 9.25 2.07
C ASN A 124 -9.66 7.97 1.77
N LYS A 125 -10.03 7.23 2.80
CA LYS A 125 -10.82 5.99 2.64
C LYS A 125 -12.14 6.22 1.94
N LYS A 126 -12.75 7.37 2.16
CA LYS A 126 -13.99 7.76 1.48
C LYS A 126 -13.78 7.83 -0.04
N ASP A 127 -12.72 8.48 -0.51
CA ASP A 127 -12.43 8.60 -1.93
C ASP A 127 -12.14 7.23 -2.55
N LEU A 128 -11.43 6.38 -1.83
CA LEU A 128 -11.17 5.01 -2.27
C LEU A 128 -12.48 4.20 -2.38
N ASP A 129 -13.36 4.30 -1.40
CA ASP A 129 -14.66 3.63 -1.39
C ASP A 129 -15.53 4.06 -2.57
N GLU A 130 -15.62 5.36 -2.83
CA GLU A 130 -16.40 5.91 -3.92
C GLU A 130 -15.90 5.41 -5.28
N TYR A 131 -14.58 5.39 -5.46
CA TYR A 131 -14.00 4.90 -6.71
C TYR A 131 -14.18 3.38 -6.86
N SER A 132 -14.09 2.63 -5.77
CA SER A 132 -14.36 1.19 -5.76
C SER A 132 -15.81 0.90 -6.16
N GLU A 133 -16.78 1.64 -5.65
CA GLU A 133 -18.19 1.50 -6.05
C GLU A 133 -18.39 1.81 -7.54
N PHE A 134 -17.72 2.84 -8.04
CA PHE A 134 -17.73 3.15 -9.47
C PHE A 134 -17.22 1.97 -10.31
N LEU A 135 -16.12 1.33 -9.89
CA LEU A 135 -15.59 0.17 -10.58
C LEU A 135 -16.52 -1.03 -10.52
N ILE A 136 -17.14 -1.28 -9.38
CA ILE A 136 -18.12 -2.36 -9.23
C ILE A 136 -19.30 -2.15 -10.16
N ASN A 137 -19.81 -0.93 -10.23
CA ASN A 137 -20.91 -0.57 -11.14
C ASN A 137 -20.51 -0.69 -12.63
N SER A 138 -19.22 -0.59 -12.92
CA SER A 138 -18.67 -0.79 -14.26
C SER A 138 -18.45 -2.26 -14.64
N GLY A 139 -18.69 -3.19 -13.72
CA GLY A 139 -18.59 -4.62 -13.96
C GLY A 139 -17.40 -5.34 -13.33
N TYR A 140 -16.53 -4.65 -12.63
CA TYR A 140 -15.41 -5.28 -11.92
C TYR A 140 -15.89 -5.92 -10.63
N LYS A 141 -15.22 -7.01 -10.23
CA LYS A 141 -15.60 -7.79 -9.04
C LYS A 141 -14.41 -7.98 -8.12
N SER A 142 -14.71 -8.10 -6.83
CA SER A 142 -13.75 -8.50 -5.81
C SER A 142 -13.47 -10.00 -5.87
N SER A 143 -12.25 -10.38 -5.56
CA SER A 143 -11.83 -11.78 -5.49
C SER A 143 -11.11 -12.15 -4.20
N TRP A 144 -10.87 -11.19 -3.32
CA TRP A 144 -10.02 -11.44 -2.15
C TRP A 144 -10.56 -12.52 -1.21
N LYS A 145 -11.87 -12.67 -1.12
CA LYS A 145 -12.51 -13.70 -0.29
C LYS A 145 -12.22 -15.11 -0.76
N ASN A 146 -11.90 -15.27 -2.03
CA ASN A 146 -11.62 -16.56 -2.66
C ASN A 146 -10.12 -16.89 -2.70
N ARG A 147 -9.27 -15.97 -2.24
CA ARG A 147 -7.82 -16.16 -2.22
C ARG A 147 -7.42 -16.94 -0.96
N GLN A 148 -6.29 -17.64 -1.07
CA GLN A 148 -5.67 -18.25 0.10
C GLN A 148 -5.21 -17.15 1.07
N VAL A 149 -5.28 -17.45 2.36
CA VAL A 149 -4.82 -16.52 3.39
C VAL A 149 -3.34 -16.21 3.17
N GLU A 150 -3.02 -14.95 3.14
CA GLU A 150 -1.63 -14.51 3.04
C GLU A 150 -0.88 -14.92 4.29
N LYS A 151 0.25 -15.57 4.10
CA LYS A 151 1.18 -15.89 5.17
C LYS A 151 2.25 -14.80 5.21
N PHE A 152 2.35 -14.17 6.33
CA PHE A 152 3.39 -13.17 6.58
C PHE A 152 4.59 -13.79 7.26
#